data_18b398d6a8c4872990ff5997499fe229
#
_entry.id   18b398d6a8c4872990ff5997499fe229
#
_cell.length_a   1.000
_cell.length_b   1.000
_cell.length_c   1.000
_cell.angle_alpha   90.00
_cell.angle_beta   90.00
_cell.angle_gamma   90.00
#
_symmetry.space_group_name_H-M   'P 1'
#
loop_
_entity.id
_entity.type
_entity.pdbx_description
1 polymer ?
#
loop_
_entity_poly.entity_id
_entity_poly.type
_entity_poly.pdbx_seq_one_letter_code
_entity_poly.pdbx_strand_id
1 'polypeptide(L)'
;MGETLNENLLTTGSIPKKIIMFAIPLLWGNLFQQLYNVADSLIVGNFLGNNALAAVSSSGNLIFLMVGFFGGIGVGAGVVIARYFGAGEYEKLKKAIHTALAFGGVCGIFLTVVALILAPQILKLIGTPEEVLPKSLVYFRVYFAGSLGFVIYNFGMGILQSLGDSKSPVIYLIISACLNVILDLVLIGGLGFGVGAAAFATIVSQILSAVLCIRKLRREPEAFRLSFRELRMDGNMLRLIVVNGIPAGIQNSIIAVANVFVQSNINQFGALAMAGCGSYSKIEGFGFIPVTCFSQALTTFIGQNLGAKEYDRTKKGALFGTICGIGIAEVIGIAVFFFSPYLIAAFGGDQKAIEYGIAEAHTIAFFYCLLAFSHCMAAIQRGAGRSIVPMFVMMIVWCGVRVTYISIVIRIIPVINVIYWAYPLTWFISSVIFLILFLKTDWIHGLEKQ
;
A
#
# COMPACT_ATOMS: atom_id res chain seq x y z
N MET A 1 32.09 10.12 -1.98
CA MET A 1 31.52 8.92 -1.34
C MET A 1 30.83 9.23 0.00
N GLY A 2 31.39 10.09 0.84
CA GLY A 2 30.74 10.54 2.10
C GLY A 2 29.56 11.49 1.91
N GLU A 3 29.57 12.31 0.89
CA GLU A 3 28.51 13.31 0.66
C GLU A 3 27.17 12.67 0.26
N THR A 4 27.17 11.68 -0.62
CA THR A 4 25.94 10.98 -1.05
C THR A 4 25.30 10.14 0.07
N LEU A 5 26.11 9.58 0.97
CA LEU A 5 25.60 8.89 2.16
C LEU A 5 24.93 9.84 3.15
N ASN A 6 25.51 11.04 3.36
CA ASN A 6 24.95 12.07 4.23
C ASN A 6 23.66 12.69 3.67
N GLU A 7 23.51 12.79 2.35
CA GLU A 7 22.30 13.32 1.72
C GLU A 7 21.08 12.43 1.96
N ASN A 8 21.24 11.11 1.93
CA ASN A 8 20.16 10.14 2.10
C ASN A 8 19.81 9.89 3.58
N LEU A 9 20.67 10.23 4.52
CA LEU A 9 20.39 10.08 5.96
C LEU A 9 19.30 11.06 6.40
N LEU A 10 18.26 10.51 7.04
CA LEU A 10 17.18 11.30 7.65
C LEU A 10 17.52 11.73 9.08
N THR A 11 18.66 11.31 9.61
CA THR A 11 19.14 11.60 10.96
C THR A 11 19.78 12.98 11.10
N THR A 12 20.08 13.66 9.98
CA THR A 12 20.75 14.96 9.94
C THR A 12 19.93 16.03 9.22
N GLY A 13 20.21 17.29 9.45
CA GLY A 13 19.55 18.42 8.79
C GLY A 13 18.14 18.75 9.30
N SER A 14 17.42 19.60 8.59
CA SER A 14 16.08 20.07 8.95
C SER A 14 15.04 18.95 8.89
N ILE A 15 14.32 18.70 9.96
CA ILE A 15 13.27 17.67 10.05
C ILE A 15 12.18 17.87 8.99
N PRO A 16 11.55 19.08 8.85
CA PRO A 16 10.52 19.30 7.87
C PRO A 16 11.00 19.01 6.45
N LYS A 17 12.17 19.56 6.10
CA LYS A 17 12.75 19.40 4.77
C LYS A 17 12.97 17.92 4.43
N LYS A 18 13.52 17.14 5.36
CA LYS A 18 13.81 15.70 5.13
C LYS A 18 12.55 14.88 4.96
N ILE A 19 11.52 15.07 5.80
CA ILE A 19 10.25 14.33 5.70
C ILE A 19 9.52 14.70 4.40
N ILE A 20 9.39 16.00 4.09
CA ILE A 20 8.68 16.46 2.89
C ILE A 20 9.41 16.01 1.62
N MET A 21 10.74 16.20 1.53
CA MET A 21 11.52 15.80 0.35
C MET A 21 11.51 14.28 0.14
N PHE A 22 11.34 13.50 1.19
CA PHE A 22 11.17 12.04 1.09
C PHE A 22 9.76 11.67 0.63
N ALA A 23 8.72 12.37 1.11
CA ALA A 23 7.32 12.08 0.78
C ALA A 23 6.93 12.50 -0.64
N ILE A 24 7.49 13.60 -1.18
CA ILE A 24 7.12 14.12 -2.52
C ILE A 24 7.34 13.09 -3.65
N PRO A 25 8.50 12.42 -3.77
CA PRO A 25 8.67 11.38 -4.80
C PRO A 25 7.66 10.26 -4.65
N LEU A 26 7.36 9.80 -3.41
CA LEU A 26 6.36 8.76 -3.17
C LEU A 26 4.97 9.18 -3.64
N LEU A 27 4.61 10.46 -3.45
CA LEU A 27 3.33 10.99 -3.92
C LEU A 27 3.24 10.92 -5.44
N TRP A 28 4.26 11.35 -6.16
CA TRP A 28 4.30 11.23 -7.61
C TRP A 28 4.24 9.77 -8.07
N GLY A 29 4.99 8.87 -7.42
CA GLY A 29 4.98 7.44 -7.74
C GLY A 29 3.59 6.82 -7.60
N ASN A 30 2.91 7.08 -6.49
CA ASN A 30 1.55 6.56 -6.26
C ASN A 30 0.52 7.17 -7.23
N LEU A 31 0.66 8.47 -7.58
CA LEU A 31 -0.18 9.09 -8.61
C LEU A 31 0.02 8.43 -9.98
N PHE A 32 1.27 8.24 -10.41
CA PHE A 32 1.56 7.55 -11.66
C PHE A 32 1.06 6.11 -11.65
N GLN A 33 1.13 5.41 -10.53
CA GLN A 33 0.58 4.06 -10.38
C GLN A 33 -0.94 4.04 -10.56
N GLN A 34 -1.66 5.01 -10.02
CA GLN A 34 -3.10 5.11 -10.23
C GLN A 34 -3.46 5.45 -11.69
N LEU A 35 -2.73 6.37 -12.31
CA LEU A 35 -2.93 6.71 -13.72
C LEU A 35 -2.68 5.52 -14.64
N TYR A 36 -1.63 4.75 -14.37
CA TYR A 36 -1.33 3.56 -15.14
C TYR A 36 -2.42 2.48 -14.98
N ASN A 37 -2.94 2.25 -13.78
CA ASN A 37 -4.04 1.30 -13.54
C ASN A 37 -5.31 1.70 -14.31
N VAL A 38 -5.58 3.00 -14.42
CA VAL A 38 -6.69 3.53 -15.23
C VAL A 38 -6.43 3.29 -16.71
N ALA A 39 -5.22 3.56 -17.20
CA ALA A 39 -4.84 3.37 -18.60
C ALA A 39 -4.95 1.89 -19.02
N ASP A 40 -4.43 0.96 -18.20
CA ASP A 40 -4.56 -0.48 -18.41
C ASP A 40 -6.04 -0.92 -18.54
N SER A 41 -6.87 -0.46 -17.59
CA SER A 41 -8.32 -0.75 -17.61
C SER A 41 -9.01 -0.20 -18.87
N LEU A 42 -8.63 1.00 -19.33
CA LEU A 42 -9.16 1.61 -20.54
C LEU A 42 -8.74 0.84 -21.81
N ILE A 43 -7.47 0.41 -21.89
CA ILE A 43 -6.98 -0.38 -23.02
C ILE A 43 -7.70 -1.72 -23.08
N VAL A 44 -7.75 -2.44 -21.96
CA VAL A 44 -8.47 -3.73 -21.90
C VAL A 44 -9.95 -3.57 -22.24
N GLY A 45 -10.63 -2.56 -21.69
CA GLY A 45 -12.05 -2.31 -21.92
C GLY A 45 -12.38 -1.97 -23.38
N ASN A 46 -11.59 -1.07 -23.99
CA ASN A 46 -11.84 -0.60 -25.34
C ASN A 46 -11.49 -1.63 -26.43
N PHE A 47 -10.40 -2.37 -26.26
CA PHE A 47 -9.93 -3.32 -27.29
C PHE A 47 -10.46 -4.75 -27.11
N LEU A 48 -10.67 -5.21 -25.86
CA LEU A 48 -11.09 -6.60 -25.59
C LEU A 48 -12.53 -6.72 -25.11
N GLY A 49 -13.17 -5.59 -24.82
CA GLY A 49 -14.58 -5.51 -24.41
C GLY A 49 -14.86 -5.88 -22.95
N ASN A 50 -16.15 -5.82 -22.59
CA ASN A 50 -16.61 -5.89 -21.20
C ASN A 50 -16.26 -7.21 -20.49
N ASN A 51 -16.30 -8.35 -21.19
CA ASN A 51 -15.98 -9.65 -20.59
C ASN A 51 -14.51 -9.78 -20.20
N ALA A 52 -13.61 -9.16 -20.97
CA ALA A 52 -12.19 -9.12 -20.64
C ALA A 52 -11.92 -8.15 -19.45
N LEU A 53 -12.57 -7.00 -19.46
CA LEU A 53 -12.51 -6.06 -18.34
C LEU A 53 -13.05 -6.69 -17.04
N ALA A 54 -14.15 -7.45 -17.12
CA ALA A 54 -14.68 -8.20 -15.98
C ALA A 54 -13.70 -9.28 -15.49
N ALA A 55 -12.97 -9.94 -16.39
CA ALA A 55 -11.95 -10.93 -16.04
C ALA A 55 -10.77 -10.32 -15.30
N VAL A 56 -10.28 -9.16 -15.73
CA VAL A 56 -9.23 -8.39 -15.05
C VAL A 56 -9.73 -7.91 -13.68
N SER A 57 -10.93 -7.34 -13.64
CA SER A 57 -11.50 -6.77 -12.40
C SER A 57 -11.80 -7.85 -11.35
N SER A 58 -12.28 -9.03 -11.74
CA SER A 58 -12.51 -10.15 -10.79
C SER A 58 -11.22 -10.64 -10.15
N SER A 59 -10.12 -10.64 -10.91
CA SER A 59 -8.78 -10.97 -10.37
C SER A 59 -8.17 -9.84 -9.55
N GLY A 60 -8.58 -8.58 -9.82
CA GLY A 60 -7.99 -7.37 -9.25
C GLY A 60 -8.05 -7.31 -7.71
N ASN A 61 -9.15 -7.73 -7.11
CA ASN A 61 -9.30 -7.75 -5.65
C ASN A 61 -8.30 -8.68 -4.97
N LEU A 62 -8.05 -9.86 -5.55
CA LEU A 62 -7.05 -10.81 -5.04
C LEU A 62 -5.64 -10.28 -5.24
N ILE A 63 -5.37 -9.72 -6.41
CA ILE A 63 -4.09 -9.07 -6.69
C ILE A 63 -3.84 -7.95 -5.67
N PHE A 64 -4.83 -7.09 -5.42
CA PHE A 64 -4.72 -6.01 -4.44
C PHE A 64 -4.43 -6.53 -3.03
N LEU A 65 -5.08 -7.61 -2.61
CA LEU A 65 -4.84 -8.26 -1.32
C LEU A 65 -3.40 -8.80 -1.23
N MET A 66 -2.92 -9.48 -2.27
CA MET A 66 -1.55 -10.01 -2.33
C MET A 66 -0.50 -8.90 -2.40
N VAL A 67 -0.76 -7.86 -3.21
CA VAL A 67 0.09 -6.65 -3.27
C VAL A 67 0.19 -6.00 -1.90
N GLY A 68 -0.93 -5.82 -1.21
CA GLY A 68 -0.98 -5.27 0.14
C GLY A 68 -0.18 -6.10 1.14
N PHE A 69 -0.33 -7.43 1.08
CA PHE A 69 0.38 -8.35 1.98
C PHE A 69 1.90 -8.30 1.77
N PHE A 70 2.38 -8.53 0.54
CA PHE A 70 3.82 -8.56 0.25
C PHE A 70 4.46 -7.17 0.33
N GLY A 71 3.72 -6.12 -0.06
CA GLY A 71 4.13 -4.73 0.16
C GLY A 71 4.31 -4.42 1.66
N GLY A 72 3.39 -4.88 2.51
CA GLY A 72 3.50 -4.75 3.96
C GLY A 72 4.72 -5.49 4.52
N ILE A 73 5.02 -6.70 4.04
CA ILE A 73 6.24 -7.43 4.43
C ILE A 73 7.49 -6.65 4.00
N GLY A 74 7.51 -6.07 2.79
CA GLY A 74 8.59 -5.23 2.31
C GLY A 74 8.82 -4.00 3.20
N VAL A 75 7.74 -3.33 3.64
CA VAL A 75 7.81 -2.22 4.61
C VAL A 75 8.41 -2.69 5.94
N GLY A 76 7.99 -3.85 6.45
CA GLY A 76 8.54 -4.40 7.69
C GLY A 76 10.02 -4.77 7.60
N ALA A 77 10.46 -5.34 6.48
CA ALA A 77 11.88 -5.54 6.19
C ALA A 77 12.63 -4.19 6.17
N GLY A 78 11.99 -3.18 5.57
CA GLY A 78 12.49 -1.82 5.55
C GLY A 78 12.71 -1.20 6.93
N VAL A 79 11.87 -1.49 7.90
CA VAL A 79 12.04 -1.00 9.30
C VAL A 79 13.34 -1.51 9.90
N VAL A 80 13.66 -2.79 9.73
CA VAL A 80 14.91 -3.40 10.23
C VAL A 80 16.12 -2.77 9.55
N ILE A 81 16.05 -2.58 8.23
CA ILE A 81 17.11 -1.99 7.41
C ILE A 81 17.32 -0.51 7.79
N ALA A 82 16.24 0.28 7.90
CA ALA A 82 16.30 1.69 8.30
C ALA A 82 16.99 1.86 9.65
N ARG A 83 16.70 0.98 10.61
CA ARG A 83 17.32 1.00 11.93
C ARG A 83 18.83 0.78 11.88
N TYR A 84 19.29 -0.27 11.18
CA TYR A 84 20.72 -0.54 11.06
C TYR A 84 21.45 0.51 10.22
N PHE A 85 20.78 1.07 9.22
CA PHE A 85 21.34 2.18 8.44
C PHE A 85 21.52 3.43 9.29
N GLY A 86 20.50 3.80 10.08
CA GLY A 86 20.58 4.92 11.01
C GLY A 86 21.63 4.73 12.11
N ALA A 87 21.81 3.49 12.59
CA ALA A 87 22.82 3.12 13.59
C ALA A 87 24.25 3.12 13.05
N GLY A 88 24.45 3.15 11.71
CA GLY A 88 25.77 2.97 11.09
C GLY A 88 26.33 1.55 11.21
N GLU A 89 25.48 0.57 11.59
CA GLU A 89 25.86 -0.84 11.76
C GLU A 89 25.88 -1.58 10.40
N TYR A 90 26.80 -1.22 9.52
CA TYR A 90 26.81 -1.66 8.12
C TYR A 90 26.94 -3.19 7.94
N GLU A 91 27.60 -3.90 8.84
CA GLU A 91 27.68 -5.39 8.77
C GLU A 91 26.29 -6.02 8.98
N LYS A 92 25.53 -5.53 9.97
CA LYS A 92 24.16 -5.99 10.22
C LYS A 92 23.21 -5.53 9.10
N LEU A 93 23.40 -4.30 8.63
CA LEU A 93 22.67 -3.74 7.48
C LEU A 93 22.84 -4.64 6.24
N LYS A 94 24.07 -5.01 5.90
CA LYS A 94 24.38 -5.91 4.77
C LYS A 94 23.65 -7.24 4.92
N LYS A 95 23.72 -7.87 6.11
CA LYS A 95 23.00 -9.11 6.40
C LYS A 95 21.49 -8.95 6.26
N ALA A 96 20.92 -7.84 6.75
CA ALA A 96 19.48 -7.56 6.66
C ALA A 96 19.03 -7.41 5.19
N ILE A 97 19.78 -6.69 4.35
CA ILE A 97 19.49 -6.51 2.92
C ILE A 97 19.50 -7.87 2.19
N HIS A 98 20.55 -8.68 2.39
CA HIS A 98 20.66 -9.99 1.75
C HIS A 98 19.55 -10.95 2.23
N THR A 99 19.26 -10.98 3.53
CA THR A 99 18.19 -11.79 4.09
C THR A 99 16.81 -11.35 3.56
N ALA A 100 16.55 -10.05 3.48
CA ALA A 100 15.28 -9.52 2.97
C ALA A 100 15.04 -9.94 1.51
N LEU A 101 16.04 -9.81 0.63
CA LEU A 101 15.90 -10.21 -0.77
C LEU A 101 15.84 -11.73 -0.96
N ALA A 102 16.61 -12.50 -0.19
CA ALA A 102 16.54 -13.96 -0.22
C ALA A 102 15.13 -14.45 0.25
N PHE A 103 14.61 -13.88 1.33
CA PHE A 103 13.28 -14.16 1.82
C PHE A 103 12.20 -13.74 0.82
N GLY A 104 12.33 -12.55 0.20
CA GLY A 104 11.46 -12.10 -0.89
C GLY A 104 11.47 -13.07 -2.07
N GLY A 105 12.63 -13.60 -2.45
CA GLY A 105 12.75 -14.63 -3.48
C GLY A 105 11.99 -15.91 -3.14
N VAL A 106 12.14 -16.42 -1.92
CA VAL A 106 11.40 -17.60 -1.44
C VAL A 106 9.89 -17.33 -1.42
N CYS A 107 9.47 -16.18 -0.90
CA CYS A 107 8.06 -15.77 -0.90
C CYS A 107 7.48 -15.64 -2.32
N GLY A 108 8.25 -15.07 -3.26
CA GLY A 108 7.83 -14.92 -4.65
C GLY A 108 7.64 -16.27 -5.35
N ILE A 109 8.59 -17.20 -5.16
CA ILE A 109 8.48 -18.58 -5.70
C ILE A 109 7.27 -19.30 -5.06
N PHE A 110 7.14 -19.24 -3.75
CA PHE A 110 6.01 -19.83 -3.03
C PHE A 110 4.68 -19.29 -3.55
N LEU A 111 4.55 -17.97 -3.69
CA LEU A 111 3.34 -17.33 -4.23
C LEU A 111 3.05 -17.80 -5.65
N THR A 112 4.07 -17.85 -6.52
CA THR A 112 3.92 -18.37 -7.89
C THR A 112 3.34 -19.78 -7.89
N VAL A 113 3.95 -20.69 -7.14
CA VAL A 113 3.54 -22.10 -7.11
C VAL A 113 2.12 -22.26 -6.56
N VAL A 114 1.84 -21.65 -5.42
CA VAL A 114 0.53 -21.74 -4.78
C VAL A 114 -0.57 -21.13 -5.65
N ALA A 115 -0.33 -19.95 -6.21
CA ALA A 115 -1.31 -19.27 -7.05
C ALA A 115 -1.60 -20.02 -8.36
N LEU A 116 -0.59 -20.59 -9.00
CA LEU A 116 -0.78 -21.39 -10.23
C LEU A 116 -1.58 -22.67 -9.98
N ILE A 117 -1.31 -23.37 -8.86
CA ILE A 117 -1.99 -24.60 -8.49
C ILE A 117 -3.45 -24.31 -8.08
N LEU A 118 -3.65 -23.31 -7.23
CA LEU A 118 -4.95 -23.01 -6.64
C LEU A 118 -5.80 -22.01 -7.45
N ALA A 119 -5.32 -21.53 -8.61
CA ALA A 119 -6.03 -20.55 -9.42
C ALA A 119 -7.52 -20.89 -9.68
N PRO A 120 -7.89 -22.13 -10.11
CA PRO A 120 -9.29 -22.45 -10.37
C PRO A 120 -10.14 -22.40 -9.09
N GLN A 121 -9.61 -22.92 -7.97
CA GLN A 121 -10.31 -22.97 -6.69
C GLN A 121 -10.52 -21.56 -6.14
N ILE A 122 -9.49 -20.73 -6.21
CA ILE A 122 -9.51 -19.35 -5.72
C ILE A 122 -10.55 -18.53 -6.51
N LEU A 123 -10.54 -18.59 -7.84
CA LEU A 123 -11.49 -17.85 -8.67
C LEU A 123 -12.94 -18.30 -8.48
N LYS A 124 -13.18 -19.61 -8.28
CA LYS A 124 -14.51 -20.13 -7.93
C LYS A 124 -14.96 -19.65 -6.55
N LEU A 125 -14.06 -19.67 -5.57
CA LEU A 125 -14.36 -19.25 -4.19
C LEU A 125 -14.80 -17.78 -4.10
N ILE A 126 -14.23 -16.90 -4.94
CA ILE A 126 -14.62 -15.47 -5.02
C ILE A 126 -15.87 -15.24 -5.89
N GLY A 127 -16.49 -16.29 -6.41
CA GLY A 127 -17.74 -16.18 -7.15
C GLY A 127 -17.58 -15.64 -8.57
N THR A 128 -16.43 -15.91 -9.24
CA THR A 128 -16.24 -15.52 -10.65
C THR A 128 -17.28 -16.22 -11.55
N PRO A 129 -18.10 -15.48 -12.33
CA PRO A 129 -19.09 -16.06 -13.22
C PRO A 129 -18.48 -17.07 -14.21
N GLU A 130 -19.20 -18.15 -14.52
CA GLU A 130 -18.70 -19.22 -15.40
C GLU A 130 -18.32 -18.73 -16.80
N GLU A 131 -19.03 -17.75 -17.33
CA GLU A 131 -18.75 -17.14 -18.65
C GLU A 131 -17.41 -16.39 -18.69
N VAL A 132 -16.98 -15.82 -17.56
CA VAL A 132 -15.76 -15.01 -17.42
C VAL A 132 -14.60 -15.86 -16.92
N LEU A 133 -14.89 -16.98 -16.24
CA LEU A 133 -13.91 -17.83 -15.58
C LEU A 133 -12.73 -18.26 -16.47
N PRO A 134 -12.91 -18.67 -17.75
CA PRO A 134 -11.78 -19.06 -18.60
C PRO A 134 -10.80 -17.89 -18.84
N LYS A 135 -11.32 -16.69 -19.09
CA LYS A 135 -10.49 -15.50 -19.30
C LYS A 135 -9.81 -15.06 -18.00
N SER A 136 -10.51 -15.12 -16.87
CA SER A 136 -9.95 -14.85 -15.54
C SER A 136 -8.83 -15.82 -15.19
N LEU A 137 -8.98 -17.11 -15.50
CA LEU A 137 -7.93 -18.11 -15.27
C LEU A 137 -6.67 -17.83 -16.09
N VAL A 138 -6.82 -17.47 -17.37
CA VAL A 138 -5.67 -17.10 -18.22
C VAL A 138 -4.96 -15.88 -17.62
N TYR A 139 -5.70 -14.81 -17.34
CA TYR A 139 -5.15 -13.58 -16.76
C TYR A 139 -4.43 -13.86 -15.42
N PHE A 140 -5.11 -14.55 -14.50
CA PHE A 140 -4.61 -14.86 -13.19
C PHE A 140 -3.35 -15.72 -13.24
N ARG A 141 -3.35 -16.79 -14.03
CA ARG A 141 -2.17 -17.66 -14.17
C ARG A 141 -0.98 -16.93 -14.77
N VAL A 142 -1.19 -16.17 -15.83
CA VAL A 142 -0.12 -15.38 -16.44
C VAL A 142 0.41 -14.38 -15.42
N TYR A 143 -0.46 -13.62 -14.75
CA TYR A 143 -0.05 -12.63 -13.75
C TYR A 143 0.80 -13.25 -12.62
N PHE A 144 0.33 -14.35 -12.03
CA PHE A 144 1.04 -14.99 -10.92
C PHE A 144 2.28 -15.78 -11.34
N ALA A 145 2.42 -16.17 -12.61
CA ALA A 145 3.67 -16.72 -13.13
C ALA A 145 4.84 -15.73 -13.00
N GLY A 146 4.55 -14.42 -13.00
CA GLY A 146 5.54 -13.35 -12.80
C GLY A 146 5.61 -12.78 -11.38
N SER A 147 4.91 -13.36 -10.42
CA SER A 147 4.82 -12.81 -9.05
C SER A 147 6.18 -12.69 -8.35
N LEU A 148 7.17 -13.49 -8.71
CA LEU A 148 8.55 -13.34 -8.23
C LEU A 148 9.09 -11.93 -8.53
N GLY A 149 8.90 -11.41 -9.75
CA GLY A 149 9.32 -10.06 -10.14
C GLY A 149 8.63 -8.99 -9.29
N PHE A 150 7.32 -9.12 -9.11
CA PHE A 150 6.53 -8.26 -8.25
C PHE A 150 7.03 -8.24 -6.79
N VAL A 151 7.24 -9.41 -6.19
CA VAL A 151 7.70 -9.52 -4.79
C VAL A 151 9.10 -8.93 -4.65
N ILE A 152 10.04 -9.27 -5.55
CA ILE A 152 11.41 -8.72 -5.53
C ILE A 152 11.40 -7.20 -5.69
N TYR A 153 10.53 -6.64 -6.56
CA TYR A 153 10.38 -5.19 -6.67
C TYR A 153 9.93 -4.56 -5.36
N ASN A 154 8.91 -5.12 -4.69
CA ASN A 154 8.41 -4.58 -3.41
C ASN A 154 9.47 -4.61 -2.31
N PHE A 155 10.22 -5.70 -2.20
CA PHE A 155 11.35 -5.78 -1.26
C PHE A 155 12.47 -4.80 -1.64
N GLY A 156 12.85 -4.73 -2.91
CA GLY A 156 13.86 -3.79 -3.40
C GLY A 156 13.48 -2.33 -3.16
N MET A 157 12.22 -1.97 -3.41
CA MET A 157 11.66 -0.66 -3.11
C MET A 157 11.73 -0.36 -1.60
N GLY A 158 11.28 -1.29 -0.75
CA GLY A 158 11.33 -1.15 0.70
C GLY A 158 12.76 -0.96 1.22
N ILE A 159 13.74 -1.68 0.67
CA ILE A 159 15.16 -1.55 1.00
C ILE A 159 15.66 -0.14 0.60
N LEU A 160 15.45 0.30 -0.64
CA LEU A 160 15.91 1.61 -1.12
C LEU A 160 15.30 2.75 -0.32
N GLN A 161 13.99 2.70 -0.05
CA GLN A 161 13.31 3.69 0.79
C GLN A 161 13.92 3.71 2.20
N SER A 162 14.26 2.57 2.76
CA SER A 162 14.86 2.47 4.10
C SER A 162 16.27 3.04 4.17
N LEU A 163 16.99 3.02 3.04
CA LEU A 163 18.29 3.69 2.86
C LEU A 163 18.13 5.20 2.57
N GLY A 164 16.91 5.73 2.62
CA GLY A 164 16.62 7.14 2.36
C GLY A 164 16.44 7.51 0.89
N ASP A 165 16.53 6.56 -0.04
CA ASP A 165 16.31 6.77 -1.46
C ASP A 165 14.84 6.51 -1.82
N SER A 166 14.01 7.56 -1.76
CA SER A 166 12.61 7.50 -2.22
C SER A 166 12.46 7.79 -3.71
N LYS A 167 13.47 8.35 -4.38
CA LYS A 167 13.41 8.77 -5.78
C LYS A 167 13.61 7.61 -6.76
N SER A 168 14.64 6.80 -6.54
CA SER A 168 14.98 5.71 -7.47
C SER A 168 13.84 4.72 -7.68
N PRO A 169 13.15 4.20 -6.64
CA PRO A 169 12.02 3.30 -6.83
C PRO A 169 10.88 3.91 -7.65
N VAL A 170 10.62 5.20 -7.44
CA VAL A 170 9.57 5.93 -8.18
C VAL A 170 9.92 6.07 -9.66
N ILE A 171 11.17 6.43 -9.97
CA ILE A 171 11.65 6.50 -11.36
C ILE A 171 11.50 5.13 -12.04
N TYR A 172 11.87 4.05 -11.35
CA TYR A 172 11.75 2.70 -11.89
C TYR A 172 10.29 2.30 -12.11
N LEU A 173 9.39 2.70 -11.20
CA LEU A 173 7.96 2.52 -11.37
C LEU A 173 7.43 3.25 -12.61
N ILE A 174 7.82 4.52 -12.81
CA ILE A 174 7.39 5.31 -13.96
C ILE A 174 7.89 4.68 -15.28
N ILE A 175 9.17 4.29 -15.35
CA ILE A 175 9.74 3.63 -16.54
C ILE A 175 8.96 2.35 -16.84
N SER A 176 8.66 1.56 -15.83
CA SER A 176 7.93 0.30 -15.99
C SER A 176 6.46 0.51 -16.34
N ALA A 177 5.81 1.55 -15.79
CA ALA A 177 4.45 1.91 -16.16
C ALA A 177 4.36 2.34 -17.62
N CYS A 178 5.31 3.14 -18.10
CA CYS A 178 5.38 3.49 -19.53
C CYS A 178 5.58 2.25 -20.42
N LEU A 179 6.47 1.33 -20.02
CA LEU A 179 6.67 0.08 -20.76
C LEU A 179 5.38 -0.77 -20.76
N ASN A 180 4.68 -0.85 -19.64
CA ASN A 180 3.43 -1.59 -19.56
C ASN A 180 2.38 -1.06 -20.56
N VAL A 181 2.12 0.26 -20.55
CA VAL A 181 1.17 0.89 -21.46
C VAL A 181 1.57 0.65 -22.94
N ILE A 182 2.87 0.77 -23.25
CA ILE A 182 3.37 0.49 -24.62
C ILE A 182 3.12 -0.97 -25.01
N LEU A 183 3.43 -1.91 -24.11
CA LEU A 183 3.20 -3.34 -24.38
C LEU A 183 1.72 -3.66 -24.53
N ASP A 184 0.83 -3.07 -23.71
CA ASP A 184 -0.61 -3.25 -23.83
C ASP A 184 -1.12 -2.73 -25.17
N LEU A 185 -0.71 -1.53 -25.59
CA LEU A 185 -1.09 -0.98 -26.91
C LEU A 185 -0.59 -1.83 -28.06
N VAL A 186 0.65 -2.34 -27.99
CA VAL A 186 1.23 -3.16 -29.04
C VAL A 186 0.58 -4.57 -29.08
N LEU A 187 0.51 -5.23 -27.92
CA LEU A 187 0.06 -6.62 -27.85
C LEU A 187 -1.47 -6.73 -28.01
N ILE A 188 -2.22 -5.83 -27.37
CA ILE A 188 -3.68 -5.88 -27.37
C ILE A 188 -4.22 -5.07 -28.55
N GLY A 189 -3.81 -3.80 -28.68
CA GLY A 189 -4.29 -2.88 -29.70
C GLY A 189 -3.76 -3.20 -31.10
N GLY A 190 -2.47 -3.53 -31.22
CA GLY A 190 -1.82 -3.79 -32.51
C GLY A 190 -1.93 -5.24 -32.99
N LEU A 191 -1.59 -6.20 -32.10
CA LEU A 191 -1.51 -7.63 -32.45
C LEU A 191 -2.80 -8.41 -32.13
N GLY A 192 -3.76 -7.81 -31.44
CA GLY A 192 -5.06 -8.43 -31.13
C GLY A 192 -4.98 -9.60 -30.14
N PHE A 193 -3.95 -9.66 -29.31
CA PHE A 193 -3.86 -10.70 -28.29
C PHE A 193 -4.92 -10.49 -27.19
N GLY A 194 -5.36 -11.60 -26.57
CA GLY A 194 -6.39 -11.58 -25.55
C GLY A 194 -5.91 -11.09 -24.18
N VAL A 195 -6.76 -11.25 -23.16
CA VAL A 195 -6.55 -10.75 -21.79
C VAL A 195 -5.25 -11.22 -21.14
N GLY A 196 -4.69 -12.35 -21.54
CA GLY A 196 -3.38 -12.82 -21.08
C GLY A 196 -2.22 -11.87 -21.43
N ALA A 197 -2.38 -11.10 -22.53
CA ALA A 197 -1.36 -10.13 -22.93
C ALA A 197 -1.26 -8.95 -21.94
N ALA A 198 -2.39 -8.48 -21.38
CA ALA A 198 -2.38 -7.47 -20.32
C ALA A 198 -1.61 -7.96 -19.09
N ALA A 199 -1.88 -9.20 -18.64
CA ALA A 199 -1.12 -9.79 -17.55
C ALA A 199 0.37 -9.93 -17.88
N PHE A 200 0.70 -10.34 -19.10
CA PHE A 200 2.08 -10.46 -19.55
C PHE A 200 2.82 -9.10 -19.58
N ALA A 201 2.17 -8.06 -20.10
CA ALA A 201 2.72 -6.70 -20.09
C ALA A 201 3.02 -6.23 -18.66
N THR A 202 2.10 -6.49 -17.73
CA THR A 202 2.29 -6.17 -16.30
C THR A 202 3.49 -6.92 -15.71
N ILE A 203 3.64 -8.23 -15.99
CA ILE A 203 4.77 -9.02 -15.50
C ILE A 203 6.10 -8.48 -16.02
N VAL A 204 6.21 -8.26 -17.33
CA VAL A 204 7.45 -7.76 -17.94
C VAL A 204 7.85 -6.43 -17.31
N SER A 205 6.87 -5.55 -17.08
CA SER A 205 7.09 -4.26 -16.44
C SER A 205 7.53 -4.39 -14.98
N GLN A 206 6.93 -5.30 -14.22
CA GLN A 206 7.32 -5.58 -12.83
C GLN A 206 8.74 -6.20 -12.74
N ILE A 207 9.09 -7.10 -13.64
CA ILE A 207 10.44 -7.67 -13.73
C ILE A 207 11.46 -6.58 -14.04
N LEU A 208 11.14 -5.65 -14.97
CA LEU A 208 12.01 -4.49 -15.24
C LEU A 208 12.25 -3.66 -13.99
N SER A 209 11.18 -3.31 -13.24
CA SER A 209 11.31 -2.60 -11.97
C SER A 209 12.20 -3.33 -10.98
N ALA A 210 12.02 -4.66 -10.83
CA ALA A 210 12.83 -5.49 -9.95
C ALA A 210 14.31 -5.49 -10.35
N VAL A 211 14.59 -5.64 -11.64
CA VAL A 211 15.97 -5.61 -12.18
C VAL A 211 16.64 -4.26 -11.94
N LEU A 212 15.92 -3.16 -12.15
CA LEU A 212 16.42 -1.81 -11.89
C LEU A 212 16.73 -1.59 -10.40
N CYS A 213 15.83 -2.04 -9.49
CA CYS A 213 16.09 -2.00 -8.05
C CYS A 213 17.33 -2.82 -7.66
N ILE A 214 17.45 -4.06 -8.14
CA ILE A 214 18.61 -4.91 -7.89
C ILE A 214 19.89 -4.26 -8.42
N ARG A 215 19.86 -3.70 -9.65
CA ARG A 215 21.00 -3.01 -10.24
C ARG A 215 21.43 -1.81 -9.39
N LYS A 216 20.48 -1.06 -8.84
CA LYS A 216 20.77 0.06 -7.94
C LYS A 216 21.41 -0.44 -6.65
N LEU A 217 20.84 -1.45 -5.98
CA LEU A 217 21.38 -2.03 -4.75
C LEU A 217 22.80 -2.62 -4.92
N ARG A 218 23.13 -3.11 -6.11
CA ARG A 218 24.49 -3.57 -6.43
C ARG A 218 25.49 -2.44 -6.64
N ARG A 219 25.01 -1.20 -6.86
CA ARG A 219 25.83 0.00 -7.04
C ARG A 219 25.98 0.82 -5.76
N GLU A 220 25.29 0.41 -4.70
CA GLU A 220 25.44 1.03 -3.39
C GLU A 220 26.87 0.83 -2.84
N PRO A 221 27.29 1.59 -1.80
CA PRO A 221 28.60 1.48 -1.18
C PRO A 221 28.95 0.04 -0.76
N GLU A 222 30.23 -0.30 -0.86
CA GLU A 222 30.73 -1.67 -0.61
C GLU A 222 30.32 -2.22 0.77
N ALA A 223 30.22 -1.35 1.75
CA ALA A 223 29.86 -1.70 3.13
C ALA A 223 28.48 -2.40 3.23
N PHE A 224 27.54 -2.13 2.31
CA PHE A 224 26.21 -2.72 2.33
C PHE A 224 25.62 -3.06 0.95
N ARG A 225 26.44 -3.00 -0.13
CA ARG A 225 25.98 -3.36 -1.48
C ARG A 225 25.48 -4.80 -1.56
N LEU A 226 24.51 -5.01 -2.42
CA LEU A 226 24.02 -6.35 -2.72
C LEU A 226 25.04 -7.14 -3.52
N SER A 227 25.37 -8.34 -3.04
CA SER A 227 26.19 -9.34 -3.72
C SER A 227 25.45 -10.66 -3.82
N PHE A 228 25.26 -11.18 -5.03
CA PHE A 228 24.60 -12.49 -5.21
C PHE A 228 25.35 -13.65 -4.58
N ARG A 229 26.68 -13.52 -4.44
CA ARG A 229 27.52 -14.55 -3.78
C ARG A 229 27.28 -14.64 -2.27
N GLU A 230 26.79 -13.55 -1.68
CA GLU A 230 26.51 -13.45 -0.24
C GLU A 230 24.99 -13.56 0.06
N LEU A 231 24.18 -13.87 -0.98
CA LEU A 231 22.74 -13.98 -0.84
C LEU A 231 22.39 -15.23 -0.02
N ARG A 232 22.13 -15.01 1.27
CA ARG A 232 21.72 -16.04 2.22
C ARG A 232 20.82 -15.45 3.29
N MET A 233 20.00 -16.27 3.92
CA MET A 233 19.14 -15.88 5.02
C MET A 233 19.90 -16.07 6.34
N ASP A 234 20.09 -14.99 7.07
CA ASP A 234 20.53 -15.02 8.46
C ASP A 234 19.30 -15.21 9.37
N GLY A 235 19.32 -16.20 10.26
CA GLY A 235 18.18 -16.57 11.08
C GLY A 235 17.69 -15.43 12.00
N ASN A 236 18.61 -14.65 12.56
CA ASN A 236 18.26 -13.52 13.43
C ASN A 236 17.63 -12.38 12.64
N MET A 237 18.21 -12.05 11.47
CA MET A 237 17.65 -11.03 10.59
C MET A 237 16.29 -11.44 10.03
N LEU A 238 16.14 -12.71 9.64
CA LEU A 238 14.87 -13.25 9.17
C LEU A 238 13.79 -13.14 10.25
N ARG A 239 14.10 -13.50 11.49
CA ARG A 239 13.16 -13.34 12.61
C ARG A 239 12.70 -11.89 12.77
N LEU A 240 13.63 -10.93 12.74
CA LEU A 240 13.29 -9.50 12.85
C LEU A 240 12.43 -9.02 11.67
N ILE A 241 12.74 -9.45 10.46
CA ILE A 241 11.97 -9.13 9.25
C ILE A 241 10.56 -9.71 9.33
N VAL A 242 10.43 -10.97 9.75
CA VAL A 242 9.14 -11.66 9.88
C VAL A 242 8.27 -11.01 10.96
N VAL A 243 8.85 -10.72 12.15
CA VAL A 243 8.11 -10.10 13.28
C VAL A 243 7.60 -8.70 12.94
N ASN A 244 8.30 -7.95 12.08
CA ASN A 244 7.84 -6.64 11.63
C ASN A 244 7.04 -6.69 10.33
N GLY A 245 7.38 -7.59 9.41
CA GLY A 245 6.80 -7.66 8.08
C GLY A 245 5.45 -8.36 8.03
N ILE A 246 5.34 -9.54 8.64
CA ILE A 246 4.07 -10.30 8.64
C ILE A 246 2.92 -9.48 9.24
N PRO A 247 3.08 -8.83 10.41
CA PRO A 247 2.01 -7.98 10.95
C PRO A 247 1.64 -6.81 10.03
N ALA A 248 2.60 -6.17 9.38
CA ALA A 248 2.31 -5.09 8.43
C ALA A 248 1.58 -5.60 7.18
N GLY A 249 1.95 -6.79 6.68
CA GLY A 249 1.24 -7.45 5.58
C GLY A 249 -0.20 -7.82 5.95
N ILE A 250 -0.39 -8.44 7.10
CA ILE A 250 -1.72 -8.76 7.63
C ILE A 250 -2.57 -7.51 7.79
N GLN A 251 -2.01 -6.43 8.35
CA GLN A 251 -2.71 -5.16 8.51
C GLN A 251 -3.27 -4.64 7.18
N ASN A 252 -2.47 -4.61 6.12
CA ASN A 252 -2.91 -4.14 4.80
C ASN A 252 -3.99 -5.05 4.20
N SER A 253 -3.85 -6.37 4.34
CA SER A 253 -4.83 -7.35 3.84
C SER A 253 -6.16 -7.26 4.58
N ILE A 254 -6.14 -7.06 5.90
CA ILE A 254 -7.35 -6.93 6.72
C ILE A 254 -8.15 -5.68 6.34
N ILE A 255 -7.47 -4.56 6.05
CA ILE A 255 -8.14 -3.34 5.57
C ILE A 255 -8.87 -3.62 4.25
N ALA A 256 -8.24 -4.36 3.34
CA ALA A 256 -8.86 -4.75 2.07
C ALA A 256 -10.12 -5.62 2.29
N VAL A 257 -10.05 -6.61 3.18
CA VAL A 257 -11.19 -7.47 3.53
C VAL A 257 -12.33 -6.67 4.16
N ALA A 258 -12.02 -5.75 5.07
CA ALA A 258 -13.02 -4.87 5.68
C ALA A 258 -13.75 -4.01 4.64
N ASN A 259 -13.04 -3.48 3.65
CA ASN A 259 -13.64 -2.71 2.56
C ASN A 259 -14.55 -3.56 1.66
N VAL A 260 -14.19 -4.82 1.40
CA VAL A 260 -15.07 -5.77 0.67
C VAL A 260 -16.37 -6.00 1.44
N PHE A 261 -16.31 -6.16 2.76
CA PHE A 261 -17.51 -6.31 3.60
C PHE A 261 -18.40 -5.06 3.54
N VAL A 262 -17.83 -3.86 3.63
CA VAL A 262 -18.57 -2.61 3.50
C VAL A 262 -19.25 -2.52 2.13
N GLN A 263 -18.49 -2.80 1.04
CA GLN A 263 -19.04 -2.79 -0.31
C GLN A 263 -20.19 -3.78 -0.49
N SER A 264 -20.09 -4.98 0.10
CA SER A 264 -21.17 -5.96 0.07
C SER A 264 -22.46 -5.45 0.71
N ASN A 265 -22.36 -4.66 1.78
CA ASN A 265 -23.53 -4.03 2.40
C ASN A 265 -24.08 -2.86 1.59
N ILE A 266 -23.23 -2.04 0.96
CA ILE A 266 -23.67 -0.98 0.03
C ILE A 266 -24.46 -1.59 -1.14
N ASN A 267 -24.02 -2.74 -1.66
CA ASN A 267 -24.65 -3.43 -2.79
C ASN A 267 -26.12 -3.81 -2.52
N GLN A 268 -26.52 -4.01 -1.26
CA GLN A 268 -27.88 -4.32 -0.88
C GLN A 268 -28.86 -3.14 -1.11
N PHE A 269 -28.35 -1.91 -1.23
CA PHE A 269 -29.14 -0.71 -1.53
C PHE A 269 -29.37 -0.49 -3.03
N GLY A 270 -28.88 -1.40 -3.87
CA GLY A 270 -29.13 -1.43 -5.31
C GLY A 270 -28.05 -0.77 -6.17
N ALA A 271 -28.26 -0.85 -7.49
CA ALA A 271 -27.27 -0.44 -8.49
C ALA A 271 -26.90 1.05 -8.43
N LEU A 272 -27.86 1.91 -8.10
CA LEU A 272 -27.63 3.37 -8.00
C LEU A 272 -26.73 3.72 -6.81
N ALA A 273 -26.91 3.06 -5.66
CA ALA A 273 -26.03 3.22 -4.51
C ALA A 273 -24.62 2.71 -4.82
N MET A 274 -24.50 1.53 -5.48
CA MET A 274 -23.22 1.01 -5.92
C MET A 274 -22.48 1.98 -6.85
N ALA A 275 -23.17 2.57 -7.82
CA ALA A 275 -22.57 3.49 -8.78
C ALA A 275 -22.09 4.78 -8.08
N GLY A 276 -22.91 5.36 -7.22
CA GLY A 276 -22.59 6.59 -6.50
C GLY A 276 -21.42 6.41 -5.53
N CYS A 277 -21.49 5.40 -4.66
CA CYS A 277 -20.41 5.08 -3.72
C CYS A 277 -19.13 4.65 -4.44
N GLY A 278 -19.26 3.94 -5.56
CA GLY A 278 -18.12 3.59 -6.41
C GLY A 278 -17.40 4.80 -7.01
N SER A 279 -18.15 5.83 -7.40
CA SER A 279 -17.60 7.11 -7.87
C SER A 279 -16.86 7.84 -6.76
N TYR A 280 -17.44 7.90 -5.56
CA TYR A 280 -16.78 8.48 -4.39
C TYR A 280 -15.50 7.71 -4.01
N SER A 281 -15.53 6.38 -4.00
CA SER A 281 -14.35 5.56 -3.68
C SER A 281 -13.15 5.84 -4.61
N LYS A 282 -13.38 6.17 -5.88
CA LYS A 282 -12.32 6.59 -6.81
C LYS A 282 -11.72 7.93 -6.39
N ILE A 283 -12.54 8.89 -5.99
CA ILE A 283 -12.10 10.21 -5.50
C ILE A 283 -11.31 10.04 -4.20
N GLU A 284 -11.85 9.27 -3.26
CA GLU A 284 -11.18 8.94 -1.99
C GLU A 284 -9.82 8.29 -2.21
N GLY A 285 -9.71 7.36 -3.17
CA GLY A 285 -8.45 6.71 -3.53
C GLY A 285 -7.34 7.70 -3.87
N PHE A 286 -7.64 8.76 -4.63
CA PHE A 286 -6.68 9.84 -4.90
C PHE A 286 -6.40 10.70 -3.66
N GLY A 287 -7.43 11.01 -2.87
CA GLY A 287 -7.30 11.78 -1.63
C GLY A 287 -6.46 11.08 -0.56
N PHE A 288 -6.41 9.74 -0.59
CA PHE A 288 -5.68 8.93 0.37
C PHE A 288 -4.17 8.81 0.07
N ILE A 289 -3.73 9.10 -1.17
CA ILE A 289 -2.32 8.99 -1.58
C ILE A 289 -1.38 9.81 -0.68
N PRO A 290 -1.64 11.10 -0.38
CA PRO A 290 -0.75 11.87 0.49
C PRO A 290 -0.62 11.27 1.91
N VAL A 291 -1.70 10.76 2.48
CA VAL A 291 -1.71 10.12 3.81
C VAL A 291 -0.78 8.91 3.84
N THR A 292 -0.84 8.06 2.82
CA THR A 292 0.04 6.88 2.71
C THR A 292 1.50 7.28 2.51
N CYS A 293 1.78 8.31 1.71
CA CYS A 293 3.14 8.79 1.47
C CYS A 293 3.79 9.37 2.74
N PHE A 294 3.06 10.19 3.50
CA PHE A 294 3.54 10.70 4.78
C PHE A 294 3.73 9.57 5.81
N SER A 295 2.84 8.60 5.83
CA SER A 295 2.95 7.42 6.68
C SER A 295 4.23 6.61 6.37
N GLN A 296 4.54 6.40 5.10
CA GLN A 296 5.79 5.73 4.68
C GLN A 296 7.03 6.55 5.06
N ALA A 297 7.00 7.87 4.81
CA ALA A 297 8.08 8.77 5.20
C ALA A 297 8.34 8.74 6.70
N LEU A 298 7.29 8.77 7.51
CA LEU A 298 7.38 8.66 8.97
C LEU A 298 7.99 7.32 9.39
N THR A 299 7.56 6.20 8.81
CA THR A 299 8.10 4.87 9.16
C THR A 299 9.61 4.84 8.98
N THR A 300 10.12 5.32 7.84
CA THR A 300 11.56 5.37 7.55
C THR A 300 12.29 6.37 8.45
N PHE A 301 11.74 7.58 8.63
CA PHE A 301 12.32 8.61 9.46
C PHE A 301 12.48 8.13 10.92
N ILE A 302 11.45 7.56 11.51
CA ILE A 302 11.46 7.02 12.87
C ILE A 302 12.46 5.87 12.97
N GLY A 303 12.45 4.92 12.04
CA GLY A 303 13.39 3.79 12.04
C GLY A 303 14.86 4.22 12.04
N GLN A 304 15.24 5.14 11.14
CA GLN A 304 16.61 5.64 11.06
C GLN A 304 17.01 6.45 12.32
N ASN A 305 16.16 7.34 12.80
CA ASN A 305 16.49 8.17 13.97
C ASN A 305 16.55 7.36 15.27
N LEU A 306 15.70 6.36 15.44
CA LEU A 306 15.80 5.42 16.57
C LEU A 306 17.07 4.57 16.48
N GLY A 307 17.46 4.14 15.28
CA GLY A 307 18.73 3.46 15.04
C GLY A 307 19.93 4.32 15.45
N ALA A 308 19.92 5.59 15.11
CA ALA A 308 20.95 6.57 15.47
C ALA A 308 20.87 7.03 16.94
N LYS A 309 19.90 6.57 17.73
CA LYS A 309 19.60 7.01 19.09
C LYS A 309 19.28 8.51 19.23
N GLU A 310 18.82 9.12 18.13
CA GLU A 310 18.39 10.52 18.05
C GLU A 310 16.94 10.67 18.55
N TYR A 311 16.72 10.43 19.86
CA TYR A 311 15.40 10.33 20.47
C TYR A 311 14.59 11.65 20.43
N ASP A 312 15.24 12.79 20.67
CA ASP A 312 14.57 14.10 20.60
C ASP A 312 14.17 14.44 19.17
N ARG A 313 15.04 14.11 18.21
CA ARG A 313 14.75 14.27 16.79
C ARG A 313 13.60 13.35 16.36
N THR A 314 13.56 12.14 16.86
CA THR A 314 12.48 11.18 16.64
C THR A 314 11.13 11.74 17.11
N LYS A 315 11.06 12.28 18.34
CA LYS A 315 9.83 12.90 18.89
C LYS A 315 9.36 14.09 18.06
N LYS A 316 10.28 15.02 17.74
CA LYS A 316 9.97 16.19 16.91
C LYS A 316 9.50 15.79 15.51
N GLY A 317 10.13 14.78 14.89
CA GLY A 317 9.74 14.29 13.59
C GLY A 317 8.40 13.56 13.60
N ALA A 318 8.12 12.76 14.62
CA ALA A 318 6.83 12.13 14.83
C ALA A 318 5.70 13.17 14.94
N LEU A 319 5.88 14.20 15.75
CA LEU A 319 4.91 15.29 15.92
C LEU A 319 4.72 16.07 14.61
N PHE A 320 5.81 16.52 13.99
CA PHE A 320 5.77 17.29 12.73
C PHE A 320 5.07 16.51 11.62
N GLY A 321 5.48 15.25 11.38
CA GLY A 321 4.91 14.43 10.32
C GLY A 321 3.43 14.11 10.56
N THR A 322 3.03 13.91 11.81
CA THR A 322 1.62 13.71 12.17
C THR A 322 0.78 14.97 11.91
N ILE A 323 1.26 16.15 12.33
CA ILE A 323 0.56 17.43 12.10
C ILE A 323 0.44 17.69 10.59
N CYS A 324 1.50 17.50 9.82
CA CYS A 324 1.46 17.66 8.36
C CYS A 324 0.52 16.66 7.70
N GLY A 325 0.56 15.38 8.10
CA GLY A 325 -0.33 14.35 7.57
C GLY A 325 -1.80 14.66 7.83
N ILE A 326 -2.14 15.09 9.05
CA ILE A 326 -3.49 15.53 9.41
C ILE A 326 -3.89 16.76 8.61
N GLY A 327 -3.03 17.80 8.56
CA GLY A 327 -3.33 19.05 7.87
C GLY A 327 -3.61 18.85 6.38
N ILE A 328 -2.78 18.06 5.70
CA ILE A 328 -2.97 17.75 4.28
C ILE A 328 -4.26 16.92 4.07
N ALA A 329 -4.49 15.92 4.89
CA ALA A 329 -5.69 15.10 4.81
C ALA A 329 -6.96 15.93 5.00
N GLU A 330 -6.97 16.84 5.97
CA GLU A 330 -8.14 17.69 6.23
C GLU A 330 -8.37 18.72 5.13
N VAL A 331 -7.32 19.32 4.57
CA VAL A 331 -7.43 20.19 3.39
C VAL A 331 -8.05 19.45 2.21
N ILE A 332 -7.65 18.20 1.99
CA ILE A 332 -8.25 17.34 0.95
C ILE A 332 -9.70 17.01 1.32
N GLY A 333 -9.99 16.67 2.58
CA GLY A 333 -11.33 16.40 3.06
C GLY A 333 -12.28 17.57 2.84
N ILE A 334 -11.85 18.78 3.21
CA ILE A 334 -12.59 20.02 2.96
C ILE A 334 -12.82 20.22 1.44
N ALA A 335 -11.80 20.03 0.63
CA ALA A 335 -11.93 20.14 -0.83
C ALA A 335 -12.92 19.08 -1.37
N VAL A 336 -12.83 17.84 -0.94
CA VAL A 336 -13.77 16.77 -1.32
C VAL A 336 -15.19 17.13 -0.87
N PHE A 337 -15.38 17.64 0.34
CA PHE A 337 -16.70 18.04 0.83
C PHE A 337 -17.38 19.09 -0.08
N PHE A 338 -16.67 20.17 -0.43
CA PHE A 338 -17.23 21.24 -1.26
C PHE A 338 -17.34 20.86 -2.74
N PHE A 339 -16.37 20.13 -3.27
CA PHE A 339 -16.31 19.81 -4.70
C PHE A 339 -16.92 18.44 -5.06
N SER A 340 -17.34 17.62 -4.09
CA SER A 340 -17.94 16.30 -4.36
C SER A 340 -19.12 16.33 -5.35
N PRO A 341 -20.04 17.32 -5.36
CA PRO A 341 -21.09 17.35 -6.35
C PRO A 341 -20.56 17.38 -7.79
N TYR A 342 -19.54 18.18 -8.05
CA TYR A 342 -18.91 18.30 -9.37
C TYR A 342 -18.03 17.09 -9.69
N LEU A 343 -17.26 16.63 -8.72
CA LEU A 343 -16.34 15.50 -8.90
C LEU A 343 -17.10 14.20 -9.18
N ILE A 344 -18.18 13.93 -8.43
CA ILE A 344 -18.99 12.73 -8.60
C ILE A 344 -19.78 12.79 -9.91
N ALA A 345 -20.38 13.95 -10.23
CA ALA A 345 -21.09 14.16 -11.49
C ALA A 345 -20.17 13.96 -12.73
N ALA A 346 -18.88 14.27 -12.61
CA ALA A 346 -17.91 14.07 -13.70
C ALA A 346 -17.73 12.58 -14.09
N PHE A 347 -18.03 11.64 -13.18
CA PHE A 347 -18.05 10.21 -13.52
C PHE A 347 -19.32 9.79 -14.29
N GLY A 348 -20.28 10.71 -14.47
CA GLY A 348 -21.57 10.43 -15.09
C GLY A 348 -22.51 9.66 -14.18
N GLY A 349 -23.71 9.39 -14.68
CA GLY A 349 -24.68 8.56 -13.98
C GLY A 349 -26.03 9.26 -13.74
N ASP A 350 -26.94 8.49 -13.16
CA ASP A 350 -28.25 8.97 -12.72
C ASP A 350 -28.12 9.95 -11.55
N GLN A 351 -29.00 10.96 -11.46
CA GLN A 351 -29.02 11.96 -10.41
C GLN A 351 -29.04 11.33 -9.00
N LYS A 352 -29.80 10.24 -8.83
CA LYS A 352 -29.86 9.52 -7.55
C LYS A 352 -28.54 8.82 -7.20
N ALA A 353 -27.80 8.31 -8.19
CA ALA A 353 -26.47 7.76 -7.95
C ALA A 353 -25.51 8.85 -7.47
N ILE A 354 -25.56 10.03 -8.09
CA ILE A 354 -24.76 11.19 -7.67
C ILE A 354 -25.09 11.58 -6.22
N GLU A 355 -26.37 11.61 -5.85
CA GLU A 355 -26.81 11.90 -4.47
C GLU A 355 -26.25 10.93 -3.44
N TYR A 356 -26.20 9.61 -3.74
CA TYR A 356 -25.58 8.62 -2.86
C TYR A 356 -24.08 8.90 -2.64
N GLY A 357 -23.34 9.18 -3.70
CA GLY A 357 -21.91 9.49 -3.58
C GLY A 357 -21.65 10.81 -2.82
N ILE A 358 -22.47 11.84 -3.04
CA ILE A 358 -22.39 13.11 -2.30
C ILE A 358 -22.69 12.87 -0.81
N ALA A 359 -23.73 12.10 -0.48
CA ALA A 359 -24.07 11.79 0.90
C ALA A 359 -22.93 11.06 1.63
N GLU A 360 -22.26 10.12 0.94
CA GLU A 360 -21.08 9.45 1.47
C GLU A 360 -19.92 10.43 1.67
N ALA A 361 -19.59 11.22 0.66
CA ALA A 361 -18.54 12.24 0.73
C ALA A 361 -18.76 13.22 1.88
N HIS A 362 -19.97 13.75 2.02
CA HIS A 362 -20.31 14.70 3.08
C HIS A 362 -20.27 14.08 4.48
N THR A 363 -20.53 12.78 4.60
CA THR A 363 -20.46 12.08 5.89
C THR A 363 -19.00 11.81 6.30
N ILE A 364 -18.12 11.50 5.35
CA ILE A 364 -16.79 10.95 5.65
C ILE A 364 -15.69 12.03 5.59
N ALA A 365 -15.80 12.99 4.66
CA ALA A 365 -14.69 13.88 4.29
C ALA A 365 -14.13 14.71 5.46
N PHE A 366 -14.95 15.24 6.35
CA PHE A 366 -14.51 16.00 7.53
C PHE A 366 -13.75 15.18 8.58
N PHE A 367 -13.73 13.85 8.45
CA PHE A 367 -13.05 12.97 9.38
C PHE A 367 -11.73 12.42 8.81
N TYR A 368 -11.25 12.96 7.69
CA TYR A 368 -9.96 12.56 7.12
C TYR A 368 -8.79 12.85 8.05
N CYS A 369 -8.90 13.84 8.94
CA CYS A 369 -7.93 14.08 10.02
C CYS A 369 -7.76 12.85 10.93
N LEU A 370 -8.85 12.16 11.31
CA LEU A 370 -8.80 10.97 12.16
C LEU A 370 -8.17 9.77 11.42
N LEU A 371 -8.50 9.62 10.11
CA LEU A 371 -7.88 8.65 9.25
C LEU A 371 -6.37 8.85 9.19
N ALA A 372 -5.94 10.08 8.88
CA ALA A 372 -4.52 10.44 8.77
C ALA A 372 -3.79 10.27 10.11
N PHE A 373 -4.41 10.69 11.23
CA PHE A 373 -3.85 10.48 12.56
C PHE A 373 -3.60 8.99 12.83
N SER A 374 -4.61 8.13 12.60
CA SER A 374 -4.45 6.68 12.81
C SER A 374 -3.33 6.09 11.95
N HIS A 375 -3.20 6.51 10.68
CA HIS A 375 -2.14 6.05 9.78
C HIS A 375 -0.75 6.55 10.20
N CYS A 376 -0.63 7.80 10.64
CA CYS A 376 0.63 8.36 11.13
C CYS A 376 1.07 7.66 12.43
N MET A 377 0.15 7.43 13.37
CA MET A 377 0.45 6.71 14.61
C MET A 377 0.85 5.26 14.33
N ALA A 378 0.16 4.58 13.42
CA ALA A 378 0.53 3.25 12.96
C ALA A 378 1.94 3.24 12.34
N ALA A 379 2.28 4.25 11.54
CA ALA A 379 3.60 4.40 10.93
C ALA A 379 4.71 4.61 11.97
N ILE A 380 4.46 5.43 12.99
CA ILE A 380 5.38 5.66 14.11
C ILE A 380 5.64 4.35 14.85
N GLN A 381 4.60 3.60 15.19
CA GLN A 381 4.74 2.30 15.85
C GLN A 381 5.50 1.29 14.99
N ARG A 382 5.23 1.23 13.67
CA ARG A 382 6.01 0.39 12.73
C ARG A 382 7.47 0.80 12.68
N GLY A 383 7.76 2.09 12.50
CA GLY A 383 9.12 2.64 12.49
C GLY A 383 9.89 2.36 13.79
N ALA A 384 9.17 2.30 14.90
CA ALA A 384 9.70 1.87 16.20
C ALA A 384 9.85 0.33 16.33
N GLY A 385 9.60 -0.45 15.27
CA GLY A 385 9.71 -1.91 15.30
C GLY A 385 8.58 -2.62 16.05
N ARG A 386 7.47 -1.94 16.28
CA ARG A 386 6.30 -2.46 17.02
C ARG A 386 5.11 -2.70 16.08
N SER A 387 5.36 -3.37 14.94
CA SER A 387 4.36 -3.58 13.88
C SER A 387 3.14 -4.40 14.30
N ILE A 388 3.26 -5.20 15.35
CA ILE A 388 2.16 -5.98 15.94
C ILE A 388 1.07 -5.06 16.51
N VAL A 389 1.45 -3.93 17.10
CA VAL A 389 0.50 -2.99 17.74
C VAL A 389 -0.50 -2.42 16.74
N PRO A 390 -0.08 -1.75 15.64
CA PRO A 390 -1.03 -1.23 14.65
C PRO A 390 -1.83 -2.34 13.95
N MET A 391 -1.26 -3.53 13.74
CA MET A 391 -1.99 -4.68 13.21
C MET A 391 -3.21 -5.01 14.09
N PHE A 392 -3.01 -5.19 15.39
CA PHE A 392 -4.12 -5.53 16.29
C PHE A 392 -5.14 -4.40 16.43
N VAL A 393 -4.70 -3.14 16.55
CA VAL A 393 -5.62 -2.00 16.65
C VAL A 393 -6.50 -1.92 15.42
N MET A 394 -5.92 -2.01 14.21
CA MET A 394 -6.69 -1.92 12.99
C MET A 394 -7.55 -3.18 12.74
N MET A 395 -7.05 -4.37 13.08
CA MET A 395 -7.84 -5.59 12.98
C MET A 395 -9.08 -5.55 13.88
N ILE A 396 -8.92 -5.16 15.13
CA ILE A 396 -10.04 -5.13 16.08
C ILE A 396 -11.01 -4.01 15.71
N VAL A 397 -10.50 -2.81 15.39
CA VAL A 397 -11.37 -1.64 15.20
C VAL A 397 -11.91 -1.58 13.78
N TRP A 398 -11.07 -1.68 12.75
CA TRP A 398 -11.51 -1.48 11.36
C TRP A 398 -12.17 -2.72 10.76
N CYS A 399 -11.91 -3.93 11.28
CA CYS A 399 -12.67 -5.12 10.96
C CYS A 399 -13.70 -5.43 12.05
N GLY A 400 -13.25 -5.76 13.25
CA GLY A 400 -14.14 -6.23 14.31
C GLY A 400 -15.28 -5.26 14.62
N VAL A 401 -14.94 -4.03 15.04
CA VAL A 401 -15.95 -3.02 15.41
C VAL A 401 -16.77 -2.58 14.19
N ARG A 402 -16.14 -2.34 13.02
CA ARG A 402 -16.84 -1.90 11.80
C ARG A 402 -17.85 -2.94 11.33
N VAL A 403 -17.44 -4.20 11.22
CA VAL A 403 -18.33 -5.30 10.79
C VAL A 403 -19.47 -5.50 11.77
N THR A 404 -19.17 -5.50 13.07
CA THR A 404 -20.18 -5.66 14.13
C THR A 404 -21.17 -4.48 14.11
N TYR A 405 -20.68 -3.25 14.04
CA TYR A 405 -21.51 -2.05 13.97
C TYR A 405 -22.46 -2.11 12.77
N ILE A 406 -21.95 -2.32 11.57
CA ILE A 406 -22.78 -2.39 10.37
C ILE A 406 -23.79 -3.53 10.49
N SER A 407 -23.38 -4.74 10.89
CA SER A 407 -24.24 -5.91 10.98
C SER A 407 -25.40 -5.77 11.97
N ILE A 408 -25.19 -5.02 13.05
CA ILE A 408 -26.23 -4.80 14.09
C ILE A 408 -27.09 -3.62 13.71
N VAL A 409 -26.48 -2.46 13.44
CA VAL A 409 -27.21 -1.20 13.30
C VAL A 409 -28.06 -1.16 12.02
N ILE A 410 -27.57 -1.77 10.91
CA ILE A 410 -28.33 -1.82 9.66
C ILE A 410 -29.64 -2.63 9.79
N ARG A 411 -29.70 -3.58 10.73
CA ARG A 411 -30.92 -4.35 11.00
C ARG A 411 -31.95 -3.55 11.79
N ILE A 412 -31.49 -2.54 12.54
CA ILE A 412 -32.35 -1.67 13.38
C ILE A 412 -32.76 -0.45 12.56
N ILE A 413 -31.83 0.13 11.84
CA ILE A 413 -31.99 1.34 11.03
C ILE A 413 -31.52 1.02 9.61
N PRO A 414 -32.42 0.54 8.71
CA PRO A 414 -32.07 0.08 7.37
C PRO A 414 -31.84 1.24 6.39
N VAL A 415 -30.91 2.14 6.70
CA VAL A 415 -30.51 3.27 5.85
C VAL A 415 -29.03 3.21 5.53
N ILE A 416 -28.67 3.58 4.32
CA ILE A 416 -27.29 3.49 3.83
C ILE A 416 -26.32 4.37 4.66
N ASN A 417 -26.79 5.46 5.24
CA ASN A 417 -25.97 6.36 6.06
C ASN A 417 -25.32 5.64 7.27
N VAL A 418 -25.92 4.56 7.76
CA VAL A 418 -25.33 3.72 8.80
C VAL A 418 -23.97 3.18 8.34
N ILE A 419 -23.85 2.79 7.07
CA ILE A 419 -22.60 2.29 6.50
C ILE A 419 -21.57 3.41 6.41
N TYR A 420 -21.97 4.61 5.98
CA TYR A 420 -21.08 5.76 5.89
C TYR A 420 -20.50 6.16 7.25
N TRP A 421 -21.32 6.18 8.30
CA TRP A 421 -20.89 6.51 9.67
C TRP A 421 -19.95 5.46 10.29
N ALA A 422 -19.88 4.26 9.74
CA ALA A 422 -18.95 3.24 10.21
C ALA A 422 -17.48 3.66 10.04
N TYR A 423 -17.16 4.49 9.03
CA TYR A 423 -15.81 4.98 8.80
C TYR A 423 -15.38 5.99 9.88
N PRO A 424 -16.07 7.14 10.09
CA PRO A 424 -15.72 8.08 11.14
C PRO A 424 -15.66 7.45 12.53
N LEU A 425 -16.61 6.57 12.85
CA LEU A 425 -16.67 5.88 14.14
C LEU A 425 -15.39 5.06 14.38
N THR A 426 -15.00 4.24 13.42
CA THR A 426 -13.82 3.37 13.56
C THR A 426 -12.52 4.15 13.52
N TRP A 427 -12.45 5.25 12.74
CA TRP A 427 -11.29 6.14 12.76
C TRP A 427 -11.16 6.88 14.09
N PHE A 428 -12.26 7.32 14.67
CA PHE A 428 -12.26 7.94 16.00
C PHE A 428 -11.77 6.95 17.07
N ILE A 429 -12.33 5.75 17.13
CA ILE A 429 -11.94 4.73 18.12
C ILE A 429 -10.47 4.37 17.97
N SER A 430 -9.99 4.12 16.75
CA SER A 430 -8.57 3.81 16.51
C SER A 430 -7.66 4.98 16.88
N SER A 431 -8.07 6.22 16.62
CA SER A 431 -7.32 7.42 17.00
C SER A 431 -7.17 7.55 18.50
N VAL A 432 -8.25 7.32 19.25
CA VAL A 432 -8.20 7.35 20.74
C VAL A 432 -7.28 6.25 21.27
N ILE A 433 -7.39 5.02 20.75
CA ILE A 433 -6.51 3.92 21.17
C ILE A 433 -5.05 4.24 20.88
N PHE A 434 -4.74 4.72 19.65
CA PHE A 434 -3.37 5.09 19.30
C PHE A 434 -2.84 6.25 20.13
N LEU A 435 -3.66 7.24 20.45
CA LEU A 435 -3.26 8.34 21.32
C LEU A 435 -2.91 7.84 22.72
N ILE A 436 -3.75 6.97 23.30
CA ILE A 436 -3.49 6.37 24.63
C ILE A 436 -2.18 5.56 24.60
N LEU A 437 -1.99 4.74 23.55
CA LEU A 437 -0.76 3.95 23.40
C LEU A 437 0.47 4.84 23.23
N PHE A 438 0.38 5.92 22.44
CA PHE A 438 1.47 6.85 22.22
C PHE A 438 1.88 7.57 23.51
N LEU A 439 0.92 7.96 24.34
CA LEU A 439 1.17 8.70 25.60
C LEU A 439 1.60 7.78 26.75
N LYS A 440 1.07 6.55 26.83
CA LYS A 440 1.28 5.66 27.99
C LYS A 440 2.38 4.62 27.78
N THR A 441 2.83 4.36 26.53
CA THR A 441 3.85 3.34 26.26
C THR A 441 5.18 3.97 25.90
N ASP A 442 6.26 3.37 26.36
CA ASP A 442 7.62 3.72 25.94
C ASP A 442 7.88 3.11 24.54
N TRP A 443 7.38 3.80 23.50
CA TRP A 443 7.58 3.37 22.13
C TRP A 443 8.98 3.66 21.58
N ILE A 444 9.72 4.57 22.24
CA ILE A 444 11.05 5.02 21.81
C ILE A 444 12.11 3.98 22.17
N HIS A 445 12.08 3.46 23.40
CA HIS A 445 13.06 2.49 23.89
C HIS A 445 12.57 1.04 23.77
N GLY A 446 11.42 0.81 23.17
CA GLY A 446 10.79 -0.51 23.09
C GLY A 446 11.61 -1.59 22.36
N LEU A 447 12.57 -1.17 21.52
CA LEU A 447 13.48 -2.07 20.81
C LEU A 447 14.78 -2.39 21.53
N GLU A 448 15.14 -1.64 22.55
CA GLU A 448 16.32 -1.95 23.40
C GLU A 448 16.05 -3.12 24.34
N LYS A 449 14.76 -3.47 24.49
CA LYS A 449 14.29 -4.56 25.37
C LYS A 449 13.99 -5.87 24.62
N GLN A 450 14.18 -5.89 23.30
CA GLN A 450 14.03 -7.07 22.43
C GLN A 450 15.40 -7.58 21.94
#